data_73ff1c237a720bae8ddc4c272d05d0d5
#
_entry.id   73ff1c237a720bae8ddc4c272d05d0d5
#
_cell.length_a   1.000
_cell.length_b   1.000
_cell.length_c   1.000
_cell.angle_alpha   90.00
_cell.angle_beta   90.00
_cell.angle_gamma   90.00
#
_symmetry.space_group_name_H-M   'P 1'
#
loop_
_entity.id
_entity.type
_entity.pdbx_description
1 polymer ?
#
loop_
_entity_poly.entity_id
_entity_poly.type
_entity_poly.pdbx_seq_one_letter_code
_entity_poly.pdbx_strand_id
1 'polypeptide(L)'
;MKFWLLDLWLAMRSVLRQGRRTLIAIGAVSFGVIAMILTAGFIEWLMEGMRESTIKSQLGHVQVVRPGYVERGTSDPFGFVIDGEDAAQRKVEQGAGVKVVAPRLSFNGLASKGDNTLAFLGQGVSAKAEAVLSSSVTISRGRNLSPDGVNEMIMGRGLAANLGVNVGDTVVLMTTTAAGNVNAVEAPVVGIFISVSKEYDDSALRMPLALAQQLVRVNGAQQWLVLLDDTDKTDAKLAELGKVLPAANFELVPWYRLSD
;
A
#
# COMPACT_ATOMS: atom_id res chain seq x y z
N MET A 1 54.28 -27.22 -19.32
CA MET A 1 52.94 -27.70 -19.68
C MET A 1 52.74 -29.21 -19.44
N LYS A 2 53.69 -30.09 -19.64
CA LYS A 2 53.53 -31.54 -19.41
C LYS A 2 53.42 -31.97 -17.94
N PHE A 3 54.04 -31.26 -16.99
CA PHE A 3 53.98 -31.61 -15.57
C PHE A 3 52.59 -31.42 -14.96
N TRP A 4 51.89 -30.38 -15.33
CA TRP A 4 50.53 -30.12 -14.85
C TRP A 4 49.50 -31.19 -15.28
N LEU A 5 49.65 -31.75 -16.42
CA LEU A 5 48.79 -32.85 -16.92
C LEU A 5 49.04 -34.15 -16.15
N LEU A 6 50.30 -34.42 -15.75
CA LEU A 6 50.69 -35.58 -14.93
C LEU A 6 50.14 -35.46 -13.51
N ASP A 7 50.25 -34.25 -12.91
CA ASP A 7 49.71 -33.98 -11.58
C ASP A 7 48.19 -34.08 -11.54
N LEU A 8 47.53 -33.59 -12.58
CA LEU A 8 46.05 -33.69 -12.72
C LEU A 8 45.62 -35.16 -12.86
N TRP A 9 46.36 -35.96 -13.64
CA TRP A 9 46.07 -37.39 -13.84
C TRP A 9 46.29 -38.20 -12.54
N LEU A 10 47.37 -37.93 -11.80
CA LEU A 10 47.66 -38.53 -10.51
C LEU A 10 46.63 -38.16 -9.46
N ALA A 11 46.19 -36.89 -9.43
CA ALA A 11 45.11 -36.39 -8.53
C ALA A 11 43.79 -37.12 -8.83
N MET A 12 43.42 -37.24 -10.10
CA MET A 12 42.20 -37.92 -10.52
C MET A 12 42.22 -39.42 -10.16
N ARG A 13 43.35 -40.10 -10.31
CA ARG A 13 43.53 -41.49 -9.93
C ARG A 13 43.48 -41.69 -8.40
N SER A 14 43.98 -40.74 -7.61
CA SER A 14 43.90 -40.73 -6.15
C SER A 14 42.47 -40.56 -5.63
N VAL A 15 41.70 -39.67 -6.28
CA VAL A 15 40.28 -39.43 -6.02
C VAL A 15 39.45 -40.70 -6.26
N LEU A 16 39.66 -41.35 -7.39
CA LEU A 16 38.97 -42.61 -7.76
C LEU A 16 39.29 -43.78 -6.82
N ARG A 17 40.54 -43.86 -6.29
CA ARG A 17 40.95 -44.92 -5.37
C ARG A 17 40.35 -44.82 -3.99
N GLN A 18 39.92 -43.59 -3.56
CA GLN A 18 39.25 -43.35 -2.29
C GLN A 18 37.75 -43.04 -2.48
N GLY A 19 37.06 -43.73 -3.36
CA GLY A 19 35.71 -43.45 -3.82
C GLY A 19 34.68 -43.11 -2.71
N ARG A 20 34.70 -43.85 -1.59
CA ARG A 20 33.77 -43.57 -0.48
C ARG A 20 34.01 -42.21 0.17
N ARG A 21 35.28 -41.82 0.42
CA ARG A 21 35.61 -40.51 1.00
C ARG A 21 35.29 -39.36 0.04
N THR A 22 35.61 -39.56 -1.22
CA THR A 22 35.34 -38.59 -2.29
C THR A 22 33.83 -38.38 -2.46
N LEU A 23 33.04 -39.46 -2.43
CA LEU A 23 31.59 -39.38 -2.56
C LEU A 23 30.96 -38.61 -1.39
N ILE A 24 31.43 -38.83 -0.17
CA ILE A 24 30.97 -38.09 1.01
C ILE A 24 31.34 -36.61 0.91
N ALA A 25 32.60 -36.31 0.48
CA ALA A 25 33.04 -34.93 0.33
C ALA A 25 32.26 -34.19 -0.76
N ILE A 26 32.05 -34.79 -1.91
CA ILE A 26 31.26 -34.26 -3.03
C ILE A 26 29.79 -34.07 -2.54
N GLY A 27 29.24 -35.07 -1.87
CA GLY A 27 27.88 -35.00 -1.32
C GLY A 27 27.72 -33.85 -0.34
N ALA A 28 28.66 -33.65 0.59
CA ALA A 28 28.63 -32.54 1.54
C ALA A 28 28.72 -31.16 0.86
N VAL A 29 29.66 -31.02 -0.10
CA VAL A 29 29.82 -29.77 -0.85
C VAL A 29 28.56 -29.49 -1.71
N SER A 30 28.07 -30.51 -2.44
CA SER A 30 26.86 -30.37 -3.25
C SER A 30 25.66 -30.02 -2.43
N PHE A 31 25.47 -30.64 -1.26
CA PHE A 31 24.39 -30.31 -0.33
C PHE A 31 24.49 -28.86 0.13
N GLY A 32 25.68 -28.40 0.52
CA GLY A 32 25.90 -27.01 0.92
C GLY A 32 25.58 -26.01 -0.18
N VAL A 33 26.02 -26.29 -1.40
CA VAL A 33 25.73 -25.42 -2.57
C VAL A 33 24.24 -25.41 -2.90
N ILE A 34 23.58 -26.57 -2.92
CA ILE A 34 22.14 -26.67 -3.16
C ILE A 34 21.36 -25.92 -2.08
N ALA A 35 21.70 -26.13 -0.81
CA ALA A 35 21.06 -25.44 0.30
C ALA A 35 21.20 -23.90 0.20
N MET A 36 22.39 -23.42 -0.20
CA MET A 36 22.65 -22.00 -0.41
C MET A 36 21.79 -21.42 -1.55
N ILE A 37 21.73 -22.11 -2.69
CA ILE A 37 20.93 -21.68 -3.84
C ILE A 37 19.43 -21.66 -3.49
N LEU A 38 18.94 -22.71 -2.81
CA LEU A 38 17.54 -22.75 -2.36
C LEU A 38 17.21 -21.64 -1.39
N THR A 39 18.12 -21.36 -0.44
CA THR A 39 17.93 -20.26 0.52
C THR A 39 17.90 -18.91 -0.18
N ALA A 40 18.83 -18.65 -1.11
CA ALA A 40 18.86 -17.41 -1.88
C ALA A 40 17.58 -17.23 -2.71
N GLY A 41 17.15 -18.29 -3.42
CA GLY A 41 15.91 -18.24 -4.19
C GLY A 41 14.65 -18.07 -3.35
N PHE A 42 14.63 -18.65 -2.13
CA PHE A 42 13.53 -18.44 -1.20
C PHE A 42 13.46 -17.00 -0.68
N ILE A 43 14.61 -16.41 -0.34
CA ILE A 43 14.68 -15.01 0.10
C ILE A 43 14.21 -14.07 -1.03
N GLU A 44 14.69 -14.28 -2.26
CA GLU A 44 14.27 -13.50 -3.42
C GLU A 44 12.74 -13.57 -3.63
N TRP A 45 12.18 -14.78 -3.64
CA TRP A 45 10.74 -15.00 -3.77
C TRP A 45 9.95 -14.31 -2.64
N LEU A 46 10.44 -14.39 -1.39
CA LEU A 46 9.79 -13.74 -0.25
C LEU A 46 9.80 -12.21 -0.40
N MET A 47 10.95 -11.64 -0.76
CA MET A 47 11.10 -10.19 -0.94
C MET A 47 10.22 -9.67 -2.08
N GLU A 48 10.15 -10.41 -3.19
CA GLU A 48 9.27 -10.08 -4.30
C GLU A 48 7.79 -10.13 -3.90
N GLY A 49 7.39 -11.17 -3.15
CA GLY A 49 6.02 -11.29 -2.63
C GLY A 49 5.65 -10.13 -1.70
N MET A 50 6.55 -9.72 -0.81
CA MET A 50 6.34 -8.58 0.08
C MET A 50 6.24 -7.26 -0.70
N ARG A 51 7.12 -7.04 -1.66
CA ARG A 51 7.11 -5.88 -2.56
C ARG A 51 5.78 -5.76 -3.30
N GLU A 52 5.38 -6.82 -3.99
CA GLU A 52 4.12 -6.86 -4.73
C GLU A 52 2.90 -6.65 -3.84
N SER A 53 2.91 -7.25 -2.65
CA SER A 53 1.85 -7.05 -1.66
C SER A 53 1.74 -5.59 -1.23
N THR A 54 2.86 -4.93 -0.94
CA THR A 54 2.89 -3.52 -0.51
C THR A 54 2.44 -2.58 -1.64
N ILE A 55 2.91 -2.81 -2.88
CA ILE A 55 2.50 -2.04 -4.05
C ILE A 55 0.98 -2.17 -4.25
N LYS A 56 0.47 -3.40 -4.27
CA LYS A 56 -0.95 -3.67 -4.57
C LYS A 56 -1.90 -3.24 -3.46
N SER A 57 -1.45 -3.12 -2.21
CA SER A 57 -2.32 -2.81 -1.08
C SER A 57 -2.24 -1.36 -0.59
N GLN A 58 -1.08 -0.71 -0.70
CA GLN A 58 -0.84 0.58 -0.05
C GLN A 58 -0.32 1.67 -0.97
N LEU A 59 0.73 1.38 -1.74
CA LEU A 59 1.47 2.40 -2.48
C LEU A 59 0.94 2.65 -3.89
N GLY A 60 0.34 1.63 -4.56
CA GLY A 60 0.18 1.64 -6.00
C GLY A 60 1.54 1.55 -6.70
N HIS A 61 1.56 1.48 -8.02
CA HIS A 61 2.80 1.53 -8.80
C HIS A 61 3.31 2.96 -8.97
N VAL A 62 2.37 3.91 -9.08
CA VAL A 62 2.65 5.34 -9.19
C VAL A 62 1.64 6.08 -8.32
N GLN A 63 2.11 7.05 -7.56
CA GLN A 63 1.25 8.03 -6.91
C GLN A 63 1.29 9.34 -7.68
N VAL A 64 0.12 9.87 -8.00
CA VAL A 64 -0.05 11.20 -8.56
C VAL A 64 -0.43 12.12 -7.42
N VAL A 65 0.40 13.13 -7.19
CA VAL A 65 0.26 14.08 -6.08
C VAL A 65 0.49 15.51 -6.54
N ARG A 66 0.21 16.51 -5.73
CA ARG A 66 0.66 17.89 -5.97
C ARG A 66 2.18 17.99 -5.68
N PRO A 67 2.92 18.81 -6.44
CA PRO A 67 4.36 19.00 -6.22
C PRO A 67 4.67 19.43 -4.78
N GLY A 68 5.60 18.71 -4.13
CA GLY A 68 6.03 18.94 -2.76
C GLY A 68 5.14 18.27 -1.70
N TYR A 69 4.16 17.45 -2.08
CA TYR A 69 3.34 16.70 -1.14
C TYR A 69 4.16 15.70 -0.32
N VAL A 70 5.11 15.03 -0.95
CA VAL A 70 5.93 13.99 -0.29
C VAL A 70 6.71 14.57 0.89
N GLU A 71 7.25 15.80 0.75
CA GLU A 71 8.05 16.45 1.78
C GLU A 71 7.21 17.21 2.83
N ARG A 72 6.08 17.79 2.43
CA ARG A 72 5.32 18.73 3.26
C ARG A 72 3.88 18.35 3.54
N GLY A 73 3.36 17.30 2.90
CA GLY A 73 1.98 16.89 3.02
C GLY A 73 1.55 16.51 4.44
N THR A 74 2.49 16.05 5.28
CA THR A 74 2.23 15.78 6.70
C THR A 74 1.97 17.07 7.50
N SER A 75 2.64 18.18 7.14
CA SER A 75 2.51 19.47 7.84
C SER A 75 1.32 20.29 7.36
N ASP A 76 0.97 20.18 6.08
CA ASP A 76 -0.16 20.89 5.47
C ASP A 76 -0.90 19.94 4.50
N PRO A 77 -1.68 19.00 5.03
CA PRO A 77 -2.31 17.96 4.19
C PRO A 77 -3.34 18.55 3.21
N PHE A 78 -3.99 19.66 3.55
CA PHE A 78 -5.03 20.24 2.70
C PHE A 78 -4.50 21.23 1.65
N GLY A 79 -3.29 21.75 1.81
CA GLY A 79 -2.62 22.58 0.82
C GLY A 79 -2.23 21.83 -0.46
N PHE A 80 -2.24 20.50 -0.41
CA PHE A 80 -1.86 19.63 -1.54
C PHE A 80 -3.03 18.85 -2.14
N VAL A 81 -4.27 19.24 -1.85
CA VAL A 81 -5.45 18.58 -2.44
C VAL A 81 -5.48 18.84 -3.95
N ILE A 82 -5.70 17.77 -4.71
CA ILE A 82 -5.95 17.81 -6.14
C ILE A 82 -7.45 18.06 -6.31
N ASP A 83 -7.82 19.32 -6.54
CA ASP A 83 -9.21 19.78 -6.63
C ASP A 83 -9.57 20.09 -8.09
N GLY A 84 -10.79 19.71 -8.49
CA GLY A 84 -11.34 20.05 -9.81
C GLY A 84 -10.68 19.34 -11.00
N GLU A 85 -9.83 18.34 -10.78
CA GLU A 85 -9.01 17.67 -11.80
C GLU A 85 -9.60 16.34 -12.31
N ASP A 86 -10.93 16.20 -12.28
CA ASP A 86 -11.61 14.96 -12.74
C ASP A 86 -11.27 14.59 -14.18
N ALA A 87 -11.04 15.58 -15.04
CA ALA A 87 -10.63 15.33 -16.42
C ALA A 87 -9.22 14.74 -16.51
N ALA A 88 -8.30 15.18 -15.66
CA ALA A 88 -6.95 14.65 -15.57
C ALA A 88 -6.97 13.22 -14.98
N GLN A 89 -7.76 12.97 -13.93
CA GLN A 89 -7.95 11.65 -13.37
C GLN A 89 -8.48 10.66 -14.42
N ARG A 90 -9.55 11.02 -15.15
CA ARG A 90 -10.08 10.18 -16.24
C ARG A 90 -9.06 9.86 -17.33
N LYS A 91 -8.18 10.80 -17.68
CA LYS A 91 -7.09 10.53 -18.64
C LYS A 91 -6.10 9.49 -18.12
N VAL A 92 -5.79 9.53 -16.82
CA VAL A 92 -4.94 8.52 -16.20
C VAL A 92 -5.63 7.16 -16.19
N GLU A 93 -6.93 7.11 -15.82
CA GLU A 93 -7.74 5.88 -15.79
C GLU A 93 -7.86 5.21 -17.16
N GLN A 94 -7.94 5.99 -18.23
CA GLN A 94 -8.03 5.50 -19.62
C GLN A 94 -6.67 5.11 -20.21
N GLY A 95 -5.58 5.33 -19.49
CA GLY A 95 -4.23 4.98 -19.92
C GLY A 95 -4.05 3.47 -20.09
N ALA A 96 -3.45 3.04 -21.20
CA ALA A 96 -3.20 1.62 -21.48
C ALA A 96 -2.37 0.99 -20.34
N GLY A 97 -2.78 -0.18 -19.83
CA GLY A 97 -2.11 -0.88 -18.73
C GLY A 97 -2.36 -0.30 -17.33
N VAL A 98 -3.26 0.68 -17.20
CA VAL A 98 -3.78 1.13 -15.90
C VAL A 98 -4.95 0.24 -15.50
N LYS A 99 -4.81 -0.43 -14.37
CA LYS A 99 -5.82 -1.34 -13.83
C LYS A 99 -6.88 -0.57 -13.04
N VAL A 100 -6.42 0.36 -12.20
CA VAL A 100 -7.30 1.22 -11.39
C VAL A 100 -6.56 2.47 -10.94
N VAL A 101 -7.32 3.56 -10.80
CA VAL A 101 -6.88 4.78 -10.10
C VAL A 101 -7.73 4.92 -8.84
N ALA A 102 -7.08 4.95 -7.69
CA ALA A 102 -7.73 5.04 -6.38
C ALA A 102 -7.40 6.39 -5.72
N PRO A 103 -8.30 7.36 -5.75
CA PRO A 103 -8.13 8.60 -5.01
C PRO A 103 -8.21 8.33 -3.51
N ARG A 104 -7.31 8.94 -2.74
CA ARG A 104 -7.26 8.87 -1.27
C ARG A 104 -7.17 10.25 -0.66
N LEU A 105 -7.95 10.45 0.39
CA LEU A 105 -7.98 11.66 1.20
C LEU A 105 -7.71 11.27 2.66
N SER A 106 -6.55 11.65 3.19
CA SER A 106 -6.14 11.38 4.57
C SER A 106 -6.42 12.59 5.45
N PHE A 107 -6.92 12.35 6.64
CA PHE A 107 -7.23 13.37 7.64
C PHE A 107 -7.18 12.75 9.04
N ASN A 108 -7.19 13.59 10.06
CA ASN A 108 -7.25 13.15 11.45
C ASN A 108 -8.36 13.89 12.19
N GLY A 109 -8.72 13.39 13.36
CA GLY A 109 -9.77 14.02 14.16
C GLY A 109 -10.05 13.24 15.43
N LEU A 110 -11.24 13.47 15.98
CA LEU A 110 -11.77 12.83 17.18
C LEU A 110 -13.02 12.03 16.82
N ALA A 111 -13.05 10.76 17.20
CA ALA A 111 -14.20 9.87 17.09
C ALA A 111 -14.84 9.74 18.47
N SER A 112 -16.16 9.95 18.57
CA SER A 112 -16.89 9.93 19.84
C SER A 112 -18.06 8.98 19.78
N LYS A 113 -18.25 8.21 20.87
CA LYS A 113 -19.44 7.42 21.14
C LYS A 113 -19.79 7.49 22.62
N GLY A 114 -20.93 8.08 22.96
CA GLY A 114 -21.29 8.36 24.36
C GLY A 114 -20.22 9.22 25.04
N ASP A 115 -19.69 8.74 26.16
CA ASP A 115 -18.67 9.45 26.94
C ASP A 115 -17.22 9.20 26.47
N ASN A 116 -17.03 8.29 25.52
CA ASN A 116 -15.70 7.93 25.00
C ASN A 116 -15.36 8.77 23.78
N THR A 117 -14.16 9.36 23.79
CA THR A 117 -13.60 10.11 22.65
C THR A 117 -12.15 9.75 22.45
N LEU A 118 -11.79 9.39 21.23
CA LEU A 118 -10.43 8.99 20.85
C LEU A 118 -10.00 9.69 19.57
N ALA A 119 -8.70 9.96 19.46
CA ALA A 119 -8.12 10.43 18.22
C ALA A 119 -8.11 9.31 17.17
N PHE A 120 -8.33 9.68 15.92
CA PHE A 120 -8.28 8.75 14.80
C PHE A 120 -7.48 9.29 13.61
N LEU A 121 -7.02 8.36 12.78
CA LEU A 121 -6.50 8.59 11.45
C LEU A 121 -7.53 8.11 10.43
N GLY A 122 -8.10 9.05 9.68
CA GLY A 122 -9.14 8.78 8.70
C GLY A 122 -8.62 8.70 7.27
N GLN A 123 -9.20 7.80 6.51
CA GLN A 123 -8.98 7.69 5.06
C GLN A 123 -10.31 7.73 4.32
N GLY A 124 -10.52 8.76 3.49
CA GLY A 124 -11.55 8.79 2.47
C GLY A 124 -11.08 8.02 1.24
N VAL A 125 -11.83 7.00 0.83
CA VAL A 125 -11.44 6.07 -0.22
C VAL A 125 -12.58 5.82 -1.21
N SER A 126 -12.24 5.49 -2.44
CA SER A 126 -13.21 4.95 -3.40
C SER A 126 -13.37 3.45 -3.15
N ALA A 127 -14.52 3.02 -2.62
CA ALA A 127 -14.79 1.61 -2.35
C ALA A 127 -14.67 0.73 -3.61
N LYS A 128 -15.05 1.25 -4.78
CA LYS A 128 -14.87 0.59 -6.09
C LYS A 128 -13.40 0.34 -6.41
N ALA A 129 -12.56 1.36 -6.24
CA ALA A 129 -11.13 1.27 -6.52
C ALA A 129 -10.42 0.37 -5.49
N GLU A 130 -10.77 0.48 -4.21
CA GLU A 130 -10.20 -0.36 -3.13
C GLU A 130 -10.55 -1.85 -3.29
N ALA A 131 -11.66 -2.20 -3.94
CA ALA A 131 -11.99 -3.59 -4.24
C ALA A 131 -11.03 -4.23 -5.26
N VAL A 132 -10.39 -3.44 -6.11
CA VAL A 132 -9.39 -3.86 -7.11
C VAL A 132 -7.98 -3.87 -6.51
N LEU A 133 -7.69 -2.93 -5.62
CA LEU A 133 -6.49 -2.93 -4.81
C LEU A 133 -6.59 -4.13 -3.84
N SER A 134 -5.54 -4.95 -3.78
CA SER A 134 -5.47 -6.00 -2.76
C SER A 134 -5.62 -5.34 -1.39
N SER A 135 -6.70 -5.68 -0.67
CA SER A 135 -7.01 -5.00 0.58
C SER A 135 -5.86 -5.19 1.59
N SER A 136 -5.25 -4.08 2.00
CA SER A 136 -4.30 -4.07 3.13
C SER A 136 -4.97 -4.35 4.47
N VAL A 137 -6.30 -4.47 4.45
CA VAL A 137 -7.12 -4.73 5.63
C VAL A 137 -8.04 -5.92 5.39
N THR A 138 -8.23 -6.74 6.41
CA THR A 138 -9.16 -7.87 6.41
C THR A 138 -10.35 -7.53 7.29
N ILE A 139 -11.57 -7.67 6.77
CA ILE A 139 -12.78 -7.46 7.57
C ILE A 139 -12.93 -8.61 8.56
N SER A 140 -12.89 -8.30 9.84
CA SER A 140 -13.03 -9.26 10.95
C SER A 140 -14.48 -9.42 11.41
N ARG A 141 -15.29 -8.36 11.30
CA ARG A 141 -16.72 -8.34 11.62
C ARG A 141 -17.46 -7.39 10.69
N GLY A 142 -18.71 -7.74 10.36
CA GLY A 142 -19.54 -6.92 9.48
C GLY A 142 -19.14 -7.07 8.00
N ARG A 143 -19.17 -5.97 7.25
CA ARG A 143 -18.87 -5.92 5.82
C ARG A 143 -17.90 -4.78 5.49
N ASN A 144 -17.32 -4.83 4.30
CA ASN A 144 -16.54 -3.71 3.75
C ASN A 144 -17.47 -2.56 3.30
N LEU A 145 -16.88 -1.41 2.98
CA LEU A 145 -17.60 -0.29 2.38
C LEU A 145 -18.32 -0.72 1.11
N SER A 146 -19.54 -0.26 0.95
CA SER A 146 -20.33 -0.50 -0.27
C SER A 146 -19.79 0.35 -1.42
N PRO A 147 -19.76 -0.17 -2.66
CA PRO A 147 -19.34 0.61 -3.83
C PRO A 147 -20.13 1.92 -4.02
N ASP A 148 -21.40 1.92 -3.64
CA ASP A 148 -22.32 3.05 -3.75
C ASP A 148 -22.71 3.62 -2.36
N GLY A 149 -22.01 3.19 -1.29
CA GLY A 149 -22.24 3.66 0.08
C GLY A 149 -21.82 5.12 0.24
N VAL A 150 -22.72 5.95 0.77
CA VAL A 150 -22.49 7.38 0.94
C VAL A 150 -22.18 7.73 2.39
N ASN A 151 -22.92 7.13 3.34
CA ASN A 151 -22.79 7.42 4.77
C ASN A 151 -22.55 6.11 5.54
N GLU A 152 -21.31 5.70 5.60
CA GLU A 152 -20.87 4.51 6.32
C GLU A 152 -19.37 4.58 6.60
N MET A 153 -18.90 3.79 7.57
CA MET A 153 -17.45 3.67 7.84
C MET A 153 -17.08 2.26 8.27
N ILE A 154 -15.81 1.93 8.08
CA ILE A 154 -15.17 0.77 8.70
C ILE A 154 -14.07 1.25 9.64
N MET A 155 -13.87 0.54 10.75
CA MET A 155 -12.99 0.97 11.83
C MET A 155 -11.99 -0.13 12.18
N GLY A 156 -10.77 0.24 12.52
CA GLY A 156 -9.76 -0.69 13.02
C GLY A 156 -10.21 -1.33 14.32
N ARG A 157 -9.85 -2.60 14.51
CA ARG A 157 -10.31 -3.40 15.66
C ARG A 157 -9.94 -2.76 17.00
N GLY A 158 -8.73 -2.20 17.11
CA GLY A 158 -8.29 -1.57 18.35
C GLY A 158 -9.04 -0.28 18.65
N LEU A 159 -9.22 0.58 17.63
CA LEU A 159 -10.01 1.81 17.77
C LEU A 159 -11.46 1.50 18.18
N ALA A 160 -12.09 0.52 17.51
CA ALA A 160 -13.45 0.11 17.84
C ALA A 160 -13.56 -0.45 19.27
N ALA A 161 -12.62 -1.27 19.70
CA ALA A 161 -12.59 -1.83 21.05
C ALA A 161 -12.42 -0.74 22.13
N ASN A 162 -11.47 0.18 21.91
CA ASN A 162 -11.18 1.27 22.86
C ASN A 162 -12.32 2.29 22.95
N LEU A 163 -13.03 2.54 21.84
CA LEU A 163 -14.20 3.42 21.80
C LEU A 163 -15.50 2.72 22.29
N GLY A 164 -15.48 1.40 22.43
CA GLY A 164 -16.66 0.61 22.80
C GLY A 164 -17.69 0.49 21.66
N VAL A 165 -17.22 0.41 20.40
CA VAL A 165 -18.04 0.40 19.18
C VAL A 165 -18.20 -1.01 18.65
N ASN A 166 -19.41 -1.37 18.23
CA ASN A 166 -19.72 -2.58 17.49
C ASN A 166 -20.27 -2.25 16.09
N VAL A 167 -20.33 -3.24 15.23
CA VAL A 167 -20.99 -3.11 13.92
C VAL A 167 -22.46 -2.74 14.12
N GLY A 168 -22.90 -1.70 13.42
CA GLY A 168 -24.24 -1.10 13.53
C GLY A 168 -24.33 0.12 14.42
N ASP A 169 -23.34 0.37 15.25
CA ASP A 169 -23.30 1.59 16.08
C ASP A 169 -22.99 2.83 15.23
N THR A 170 -23.56 3.97 15.62
CA THR A 170 -23.24 5.27 15.03
C THR A 170 -22.16 5.98 15.84
N VAL A 171 -21.20 6.57 15.16
CA VAL A 171 -20.06 7.29 15.73
C VAL A 171 -20.05 8.70 15.16
N VAL A 172 -19.81 9.69 16.04
CA VAL A 172 -19.59 11.08 15.66
C VAL A 172 -18.12 11.28 15.37
N LEU A 173 -17.80 11.78 14.19
CA LEU A 173 -16.44 12.14 13.78
C LEU A 173 -16.32 13.65 13.71
N MET A 174 -15.36 14.22 14.41
CA MET A 174 -15.02 15.63 14.39
C MET A 174 -13.62 15.85 13.87
N THR A 175 -13.45 16.84 13.01
CA THR A 175 -12.13 17.22 12.49
C THR A 175 -12.05 18.72 12.22
N THR A 176 -10.84 19.22 12.04
CA THR A 176 -10.61 20.56 11.53
C THR A 176 -10.66 20.52 10.00
N THR A 177 -11.48 21.38 9.40
CA THR A 177 -11.60 21.54 7.95
C THR A 177 -10.36 22.22 7.35
N ALA A 178 -10.23 22.19 6.05
CA ALA A 178 -9.17 22.91 5.32
C ALA A 178 -9.15 24.43 5.62
N ALA A 179 -10.31 25.02 5.96
CA ALA A 179 -10.41 26.42 6.34
C ALA A 179 -10.16 26.70 7.84
N GLY A 180 -9.74 25.70 8.62
CA GLY A 180 -9.45 25.82 10.05
C GLY A 180 -10.67 25.77 10.97
N ASN A 181 -11.88 25.54 10.45
CA ASN A 181 -13.10 25.42 11.25
C ASN A 181 -13.30 23.96 11.70
N VAL A 182 -14.00 23.77 12.82
CA VAL A 182 -14.42 22.42 13.24
C VAL A 182 -15.66 22.02 12.47
N ASN A 183 -15.68 20.78 11.99
CA ASN A 183 -16.83 20.15 11.36
C ASN A 183 -17.04 18.74 11.93
N ALA A 184 -18.27 18.25 11.88
CA ALA A 184 -18.62 16.92 12.36
C ALA A 184 -19.59 16.22 11.41
N VAL A 185 -19.48 14.90 11.36
CA VAL A 185 -20.44 14.01 10.68
C VAL A 185 -20.72 12.81 11.58
N GLU A 186 -21.89 12.23 11.40
CA GLU A 186 -22.28 10.97 12.02
C GLU A 186 -22.37 9.90 10.96
N ALA A 187 -21.78 8.73 11.23
CA ALA A 187 -21.88 7.60 10.33
C ALA A 187 -21.93 6.28 11.09
N PRO A 188 -22.70 5.29 10.58
CA PRO A 188 -22.72 3.95 11.13
C PRO A 188 -21.44 3.17 10.79
N VAL A 189 -20.97 2.40 11.76
CA VAL A 189 -19.88 1.45 11.58
C VAL A 189 -20.41 0.18 10.95
N VAL A 190 -20.10 -0.07 9.67
CA VAL A 190 -20.59 -1.26 8.92
C VAL A 190 -19.62 -2.42 8.98
N GLY A 191 -18.38 -2.18 9.38
CA GLY A 191 -17.38 -3.23 9.53
C GLY A 191 -16.23 -2.85 10.45
N ILE A 192 -15.61 -3.88 11.00
CA ILE A 192 -14.40 -3.79 11.81
C ILE A 192 -13.31 -4.56 11.09
N PHE A 193 -12.17 -3.91 10.84
CA PHE A 193 -11.05 -4.50 10.12
C PHE A 193 -9.84 -4.75 11.01
N ILE A 194 -8.96 -5.61 10.53
CA ILE A 194 -7.60 -5.83 11.03
C ILE A 194 -6.60 -5.66 9.89
N SER A 195 -5.45 -5.10 10.19
CA SER A 195 -4.31 -4.97 9.29
C SER A 195 -3.09 -5.72 9.83
N VAL A 196 -1.96 -5.58 9.16
CA VAL A 196 -0.67 -6.11 9.62
C VAL A 196 -0.05 -5.29 10.76
N SER A 197 -0.48 -4.02 10.94
CA SER A 197 0.01 -3.14 12.00
C SER A 197 -1.07 -2.93 13.07
N LYS A 198 -0.73 -3.29 14.30
CA LYS A 198 -1.60 -3.06 15.46
C LYS A 198 -1.80 -1.57 15.71
N GLU A 199 -0.76 -0.76 15.55
CA GLU A 199 -0.79 0.69 15.75
C GLU A 199 -1.76 1.36 14.79
N TYR A 200 -1.81 0.88 13.54
CA TYR A 200 -2.80 1.33 12.56
C TYR A 200 -4.21 0.91 12.98
N ASP A 201 -4.41 -0.33 13.42
CA ASP A 201 -5.72 -0.82 13.87
C ASP A 201 -6.24 -0.08 15.12
N ASP A 202 -5.34 0.45 15.95
CA ASP A 202 -5.70 1.17 17.18
C ASP A 202 -6.16 2.62 16.91
N SER A 203 -5.94 3.15 15.69
CA SER A 203 -6.25 4.54 15.35
C SER A 203 -7.00 4.73 14.03
N ALA A 204 -6.98 3.78 13.12
CA ALA A 204 -7.44 3.99 11.76
C ALA A 204 -8.95 3.76 11.56
N LEU A 205 -9.53 4.57 10.68
CA LEU A 205 -10.85 4.33 10.10
C LEU A 205 -10.85 4.66 8.61
N ARG A 206 -11.76 4.04 7.86
CA ARG A 206 -11.97 4.32 6.44
C ARG A 206 -13.44 4.61 6.17
N MET A 207 -13.69 5.52 5.25
CA MET A 207 -15.03 5.91 4.84
C MET A 207 -15.05 6.22 3.33
N PRO A 208 -16.26 6.31 2.71
CA PRO A 208 -16.36 6.78 1.34
C PRO A 208 -15.71 8.15 1.14
N LEU A 209 -15.03 8.34 0.01
CA LEU A 209 -14.32 9.58 -0.31
C LEU A 209 -15.25 10.80 -0.20
N ALA A 210 -16.48 10.69 -0.71
CA ALA A 210 -17.46 11.78 -0.65
C ALA A 210 -17.80 12.22 0.80
N LEU A 211 -17.91 11.27 1.74
CA LEU A 211 -18.16 11.57 3.16
C LEU A 211 -16.95 12.26 3.80
N ALA A 212 -15.74 11.79 3.46
CA ALA A 212 -14.51 12.42 3.93
C ALA A 212 -14.37 13.86 3.39
N GLN A 213 -14.66 14.08 2.10
CA GLN A 213 -14.67 15.40 1.47
C GLN A 213 -15.66 16.35 2.15
N GLN A 214 -16.87 15.85 2.45
CA GLN A 214 -17.88 16.61 3.21
C GLN A 214 -17.38 16.96 4.62
N LEU A 215 -16.73 16.04 5.31
CA LEU A 215 -16.22 16.23 6.66
C LEU A 215 -15.10 17.27 6.70
N VAL A 216 -14.10 17.18 5.83
CA VAL A 216 -12.97 18.14 5.82
C VAL A 216 -13.20 19.36 4.94
N ARG A 217 -14.34 19.41 4.21
CA ARG A 217 -14.76 20.50 3.31
C ARG A 217 -13.74 20.79 2.20
N VAL A 218 -13.31 19.75 1.52
CA VAL A 218 -12.50 19.83 0.29
C VAL A 218 -13.22 19.10 -0.85
N ASN A 219 -12.87 19.43 -2.10
CA ASN A 219 -13.45 18.80 -3.29
C ASN A 219 -12.36 18.13 -4.10
N GLY A 220 -11.74 17.09 -3.54
CA GLY A 220 -10.65 16.38 -4.20
C GLY A 220 -10.02 15.33 -3.30
N ALA A 221 -8.83 14.91 -3.65
CA ALA A 221 -8.01 13.97 -2.90
C ALA A 221 -6.56 14.46 -2.88
N GLN A 222 -5.78 14.05 -1.89
CA GLN A 222 -4.36 14.43 -1.81
C GLN A 222 -3.51 13.61 -2.77
N GLN A 223 -3.94 12.39 -3.06
CA GLN A 223 -3.18 11.48 -3.90
C GLN A 223 -4.09 10.56 -4.70
N TRP A 224 -3.64 10.21 -5.89
CA TRP A 224 -4.23 9.15 -6.69
C TRP A 224 -3.26 7.99 -6.78
N LEU A 225 -3.64 6.84 -6.24
CA LEU A 225 -2.87 5.61 -6.36
C LEU A 225 -3.18 4.97 -7.71
N VAL A 226 -2.20 4.85 -8.56
CA VAL A 226 -2.31 4.21 -9.87
C VAL A 226 -1.78 2.79 -9.77
N LEU A 227 -2.65 1.81 -9.95
CA LEU A 227 -2.27 0.41 -10.04
C LEU A 227 -2.16 0.03 -11.52
N LEU A 228 -1.04 -0.56 -11.89
CA LEU A 228 -0.80 -1.09 -13.23
C LEU A 228 -1.05 -2.60 -13.26
N ASP A 229 -1.16 -3.14 -14.47
CA ASP A 229 -1.24 -4.60 -14.67
C ASP A 229 0.09 -5.30 -14.37
N ASP A 230 1.22 -4.58 -14.51
CA ASP A 230 2.58 -5.12 -14.47
C ASP A 230 3.54 -4.13 -13.81
N THR A 231 4.25 -4.57 -12.77
CA THR A 231 5.19 -3.75 -11.99
C THR A 231 6.39 -3.32 -12.83
N ASP A 232 6.87 -4.17 -13.75
CA ASP A 232 8.04 -3.87 -14.59
C ASP A 232 7.76 -2.72 -15.58
N LYS A 233 6.49 -2.40 -15.82
CA LYS A 233 6.10 -1.29 -16.71
C LYS A 233 5.99 0.06 -16.00
N THR A 234 6.35 0.15 -14.71
CA THR A 234 6.23 1.38 -13.93
C THR A 234 6.96 2.56 -14.58
N ASP A 235 8.23 2.40 -14.97
CA ASP A 235 9.04 3.48 -15.56
C ASP A 235 8.53 3.93 -16.93
N ALA A 236 8.09 2.99 -17.77
CA ALA A 236 7.49 3.33 -19.05
C ALA A 236 6.19 4.13 -18.86
N LYS A 237 5.36 3.74 -17.87
CA LYS A 237 4.14 4.45 -17.55
C LYS A 237 4.39 5.82 -16.92
N LEU A 238 5.41 5.98 -16.09
CA LEU A 238 5.84 7.30 -15.59
C LEU A 238 6.15 8.27 -16.73
N ALA A 239 6.91 7.81 -17.73
CA ALA A 239 7.26 8.61 -18.89
C ALA A 239 6.01 8.98 -19.75
N GLU A 240 5.04 8.08 -19.84
CA GLU A 240 3.76 8.32 -20.53
C GLU A 240 2.90 9.34 -19.78
N LEU A 241 2.67 9.11 -18.46
CA LEU A 241 1.87 9.99 -17.62
C LEU A 241 2.47 11.40 -17.53
N GLY A 242 3.80 11.51 -17.49
CA GLY A 242 4.49 12.80 -17.52
C GLY A 242 4.26 13.63 -18.78
N LYS A 243 3.83 13.02 -19.90
CA LYS A 243 3.42 13.73 -21.10
C LYS A 243 1.97 14.21 -21.05
N VAL A 244 1.14 13.53 -20.26
CA VAL A 244 -0.30 13.78 -20.15
C VAL A 244 -0.63 14.76 -19.04
N LEU A 245 0.12 14.66 -17.92
CA LEU A 245 -0.08 15.48 -16.73
C LEU A 245 0.95 16.61 -16.67
N PRO A 246 0.52 17.88 -16.57
CA PRO A 246 1.45 19.00 -16.45
C PRO A 246 2.28 18.92 -15.17
N ALA A 247 3.61 18.95 -15.27
CA ALA A 247 4.51 18.90 -14.13
C ALA A 247 4.36 20.09 -13.15
N ALA A 248 3.77 21.19 -13.60
CA ALA A 248 3.46 22.34 -12.73
C ALA A 248 2.35 22.00 -11.70
N ASN A 249 1.46 21.06 -12.04
CA ASN A 249 0.30 20.71 -11.21
C ASN A 249 0.40 19.32 -10.58
N PHE A 250 1.22 18.44 -11.14
CA PHE A 250 1.29 17.03 -10.72
C PHE A 250 2.74 16.57 -10.59
N GLU A 251 3.02 15.87 -9.51
CA GLU A 251 4.24 15.11 -9.29
C GLU A 251 3.89 13.62 -9.36
N LEU A 252 4.70 12.87 -10.11
CA LEU A 252 4.56 11.44 -10.26
C LEU A 252 5.61 10.75 -9.39
N VAL A 253 5.17 10.04 -8.37
CA VAL A 253 6.03 9.37 -7.39
C VAL A 253 5.93 7.87 -7.59
N PRO A 254 6.98 7.20 -8.08
CA PRO A 254 6.98 5.75 -8.19
C PRO A 254 7.10 5.08 -6.83
N TRP A 255 6.56 3.85 -6.71
CA TRP A 255 6.54 3.08 -5.48
C TRP A 255 7.91 2.94 -4.80
N TYR A 256 8.98 2.78 -5.58
CA TYR A 256 10.34 2.59 -5.06
C TYR A 256 10.96 3.84 -4.42
N ARG A 257 10.40 5.04 -4.63
CA ARG A 257 10.76 6.27 -3.91
C ARG A 257 10.03 6.42 -2.57
N LEU A 258 9.02 5.60 -2.32
CA LEU A 258 8.18 5.65 -1.13
C LEU A 258 8.47 4.48 -0.16
N SER A 259 9.29 3.52 -0.58
CA SER A 259 9.61 2.31 0.18
C SER A 259 10.94 2.40 0.93
N ASP A 260 11.61 3.55 0.93
CA ASP A 260 12.87 3.80 1.66
C ASP A 260 12.63 4.14 3.14
#